data_2e30911b9e5a2bfb86df4c72700b57a0
#
_entry.id   2e30911b9e5a2bfb86df4c72700b57a0
#
_cell.length_a   1.000
_cell.length_b   1.000
_cell.length_c   1.000
_cell.angle_alpha   90.00
_cell.angle_beta   90.00
_cell.angle_gamma   90.00
#
_symmetry.space_group_name_H-M   'P 1'
#
loop_
_entity.id
_entity.type
_entity.pdbx_description
1 polymer ?
#
loop_
_entity_poly.entity_id
_entity_poly.type
_entity_poly.pdbx_seq_one_letter_code
_entity_poly.pdbx_strand_id
1 'polypeptide(L)'
;MARLEMLEFSLAGSGQAPVTVDTMFELGMMHASGRDVPVDLITAHKWFNIAATRGHAEAIQLRREIAAEMSDAEIGQAQRAARDWLKANPAPAAPVMMFRAAA
;
A
#
# COMPACT_ATOMS: atom_id res chain seq x y z
N MET A 1 -18.55 3.98 -20.34
CA MET A 1 -18.36 2.87 -20.03
C MET A 1 -17.33 2.17 -20.71
N ALA A 2 -17.30 2.06 -21.98
CA ALA A 2 -16.27 1.35 -22.64
C ALA A 2 -14.96 1.94 -22.27
N ARG A 3 -14.88 3.25 -22.07
CA ARG A 3 -13.69 3.77 -21.74
C ARG A 3 -13.17 3.31 -20.45
N LEU A 4 -13.98 3.16 -19.51
CA LEU A 4 -13.54 2.75 -18.26
C LEU A 4 -13.06 1.32 -18.36
N GLU A 5 -13.73 0.49 -19.05
CA GLU A 5 -13.31 -0.85 -19.19
C GLU A 5 -12.00 -0.93 -19.87
N MET A 6 -11.77 -0.11 -20.82
CA MET A 6 -10.54 -0.18 -21.48
C MET A 6 -9.45 0.24 -20.56
N LEU A 7 -9.68 1.15 -19.70
CA LEU A 7 -8.68 1.59 -18.79
C LEU A 7 -8.32 0.45 -17.88
N GLU A 8 -9.28 -0.24 -17.35
CA GLU A 8 -8.99 -1.34 -16.50
C GLU A 8 -8.29 -2.41 -17.25
N PHE A 9 -8.69 -2.69 -18.44
CA PHE A 9 -8.07 -3.72 -19.17
C PHE A 9 -6.64 -3.33 -19.46
N SER A 10 -6.38 -2.12 -19.70
CA SER A 10 -5.07 -1.69 -19.97
C SER A 10 -4.20 -1.91 -18.79
N LEU A 11 -4.68 -1.61 -17.62
CA LEU A 11 -3.92 -1.82 -16.44
C LEU A 11 -3.69 -3.29 -16.23
N ALA A 12 -4.68 -4.07 -16.44
CA ALA A 12 -4.54 -5.47 -16.23
C ALA A 12 -3.66 -6.06 -17.31
N GLY A 13 -3.83 -5.57 -18.48
CA GLY A 13 -3.08 -6.10 -19.56
C GLY A 13 -1.64 -5.77 -19.45
N SER A 14 -1.39 -4.61 -19.06
CA SER A 14 -0.02 -4.28 -19.05
C SER A 14 0.38 -4.87 -17.83
N GLY A 15 -0.53 -5.18 -17.00
CA GLY A 15 -0.28 -5.82 -15.83
C GLY A 15 1.00 -5.76 -15.29
N GLN A 16 1.80 -5.17 -15.87
CA GLN A 16 2.96 -5.21 -15.41
C GLN A 16 3.32 -4.03 -14.72
N ALA A 17 2.62 -3.02 -14.76
CA ALA A 17 3.04 -1.80 -14.11
C ALA A 17 2.92 -2.08 -12.63
N PRO A 18 3.98 -2.12 -11.92
CA PRO A 18 3.90 -2.43 -10.51
C PRO A 18 3.26 -1.26 -9.79
N VAL A 19 2.65 -1.51 -8.70
CA VAL A 19 2.06 -0.47 -7.90
C VAL A 19 3.22 0.23 -7.23
N THR A 20 3.36 1.51 -7.45
CA THR A 20 4.48 2.24 -6.89
C THR A 20 4.23 2.57 -5.43
N VAL A 21 5.28 2.89 -4.73
CA VAL A 21 5.17 3.23 -3.32
C VAL A 21 4.31 4.48 -3.17
N ASP A 22 4.42 5.44 -4.09
CA ASP A 22 3.60 6.62 -4.04
C ASP A 22 2.13 6.27 -4.21
N THR A 23 1.80 5.32 -5.07
CA THR A 23 0.43 4.91 -5.25
C THR A 23 -0.10 4.25 -3.99
N MET A 24 0.74 3.46 -3.31
CA MET A 24 0.32 2.81 -2.08
C MET A 24 -0.01 3.87 -1.04
N PHE A 25 0.81 4.90 -0.98
CA PHE A 25 0.60 5.98 -0.02
C PHE A 25 -0.70 6.71 -0.37
N GLU A 26 -0.95 6.96 -1.65
CA GLU A 26 -2.16 7.63 -2.06
C GLU A 26 -3.40 6.79 -1.73
N LEU A 27 -3.32 5.48 -1.87
CA LEU A 27 -4.43 4.62 -1.52
C LEU A 27 -4.72 4.73 -0.02
N GLY A 28 -3.67 4.83 0.78
CA GLY A 28 -3.85 5.01 2.21
C GLY A 28 -4.55 6.34 2.49
N MET A 29 -4.13 7.39 1.79
CA MET A 29 -4.72 8.70 2.00
C MET A 29 -6.18 8.74 1.58
N MET A 30 -6.52 8.09 0.49
CA MET A 30 -7.89 8.06 0.03
C MET A 30 -8.79 7.41 1.05
N HIS A 31 -8.40 6.26 1.56
CA HIS A 31 -9.23 5.56 2.51
C HIS A 31 -9.26 6.23 3.88
N ALA A 32 -8.19 6.92 4.24
CA ALA A 32 -8.18 7.61 5.52
C ALA A 32 -9.06 8.85 5.49
N SER A 33 -9.11 9.53 4.34
CA SER A 33 -9.87 10.77 4.25
C SER A 33 -11.26 10.61 3.68
N GLY A 34 -11.55 9.48 3.11
CA GLY A 34 -12.87 9.29 2.49
C GLY A 34 -12.96 9.92 1.12
N ARG A 35 -11.82 10.20 0.46
CA ARG A 35 -11.86 10.81 -0.82
C ARG A 35 -12.19 9.78 -1.87
N ASP A 36 -13.29 9.93 -2.55
CA ASP A 36 -13.78 9.01 -3.59
C ASP A 36 -14.14 7.62 -3.09
N VAL A 37 -13.93 7.30 -1.85
CA VAL A 37 -14.31 6.01 -1.29
C VAL A 37 -14.71 6.28 0.15
N PRO A 38 -15.49 5.42 0.78
CA PRO A 38 -15.85 5.63 2.17
C PRO A 38 -14.61 5.50 3.04
N VAL A 39 -14.59 6.18 4.15
CA VAL A 39 -13.48 6.09 5.08
C VAL A 39 -13.37 4.66 5.57
N ASP A 40 -12.17 4.12 5.54
CA ASP A 40 -11.93 2.76 5.97
C ASP A 40 -10.53 2.73 6.57
N LEU A 41 -10.45 2.87 7.87
CA LEU A 41 -9.15 2.96 8.52
C LEU A 41 -8.34 1.67 8.47
N ILE A 42 -9.02 0.54 8.41
CA ILE A 42 -8.29 -0.72 8.29
C ILE A 42 -7.57 -0.77 6.94
N THR A 43 -8.26 -0.41 5.88
CA THR A 43 -7.65 -0.41 4.56
C THR A 43 -6.59 0.67 4.47
N ALA A 44 -6.82 1.82 5.07
CA ALA A 44 -5.84 2.89 5.06
C ALA A 44 -4.56 2.45 5.78
N HIS A 45 -4.73 1.83 6.94
CA HIS A 45 -3.59 1.38 7.73
C HIS A 45 -2.82 0.30 6.95
N LYS A 46 -3.52 -0.57 6.26
CA LYS A 46 -2.90 -1.59 5.46
C LYS A 46 -1.98 -0.94 4.42
N TRP A 47 -2.50 0.04 3.67
CA TRP A 47 -1.70 0.66 2.62
C TRP A 47 -0.54 1.51 3.17
N PHE A 48 -0.76 2.20 4.28
CA PHE A 48 0.32 2.96 4.88
C PHE A 48 1.41 1.99 5.38
N ASN A 49 1.00 0.84 5.91
CA ASN A 49 1.96 -0.13 6.39
C ASN A 49 2.79 -0.68 5.23
N ILE A 50 2.16 -0.98 4.11
CA ILE A 50 2.85 -1.48 2.94
C ILE A 50 3.81 -0.41 2.42
N ALA A 51 3.34 0.83 2.31
CA ALA A 51 4.18 1.91 1.83
C ALA A 51 5.37 2.13 2.74
N ALA A 52 5.14 2.07 4.04
CA ALA A 52 6.22 2.26 5.00
C ALA A 52 7.26 1.15 4.86
N THR A 53 6.81 -0.07 4.68
CA THR A 53 7.71 -1.21 4.51
C THR A 53 8.56 -1.04 3.27
N ARG A 54 8.01 -0.38 2.27
CA ARG A 54 8.73 -0.14 1.04
C ARG A 54 9.48 1.18 1.03
N GLY A 55 9.64 1.79 2.18
CA GLY A 55 10.50 2.96 2.30
C GLY A 55 9.85 4.34 2.33
N HIS A 56 8.54 4.41 2.39
CA HIS A 56 7.87 5.71 2.39
C HIS A 56 7.82 6.24 3.82
N ALA A 57 8.68 7.17 4.13
CA ALA A 57 8.81 7.68 5.49
C ALA A 57 7.54 8.31 6.04
N GLU A 58 6.86 9.09 5.23
CA GLU A 58 5.67 9.76 5.71
C GLU A 58 4.57 8.79 6.06
N ALA A 59 4.54 7.63 5.42
CA ALA A 59 3.52 6.63 5.71
C ALA A 59 3.63 6.12 7.15
N ILE A 60 4.82 6.12 7.70
CA ILE A 60 5.00 5.65 9.06
C ILE A 60 4.25 6.57 10.01
N GLN A 61 4.38 7.87 9.78
CA GLN A 61 3.74 8.84 10.63
C GLN A 61 2.22 8.73 10.51
N LEU A 62 1.71 8.64 9.30
CA LEU A 62 0.29 8.57 9.11
C LEU A 62 -0.29 7.27 9.64
N ARG A 63 0.45 6.19 9.53
CA ARG A 63 0.00 4.93 10.06
C ARG A 63 -0.21 5.06 11.58
N ARG A 64 0.72 5.73 12.25
CA ARG A 64 0.59 5.90 13.68
C ARG A 64 -0.60 6.77 14.01
N GLU A 65 -0.82 7.82 13.24
CA GLU A 65 -1.92 8.72 13.50
C GLU A 65 -3.26 8.02 13.41
N ILE A 66 -3.48 7.22 12.38
CA ILE A 66 -4.77 6.59 12.25
C ILE A 66 -4.90 5.42 13.24
N ALA A 67 -3.79 4.79 13.60
CA ALA A 67 -3.86 3.69 14.55
C ALA A 67 -4.40 4.17 15.89
N ALA A 68 -4.18 5.43 16.21
CA ALA A 68 -4.70 5.97 17.46
C ALA A 68 -6.23 5.96 17.50
N GLU A 69 -6.87 5.88 16.34
CA GLU A 69 -8.30 5.85 16.28
C GLU A 69 -8.84 4.46 16.03
N MET A 70 -8.01 3.45 16.07
CA MET A 70 -8.41 2.09 15.74
C MET A 70 -8.29 1.19 16.96
N SER A 71 -9.06 0.12 16.97
CA SER A 71 -8.95 -0.83 18.05
C SER A 71 -7.77 -1.76 17.77
N ASP A 72 -7.32 -2.47 18.77
CA ASP A 72 -6.22 -3.40 18.58
C ASP A 72 -6.60 -4.48 17.57
N ALA A 73 -7.85 -4.90 17.58
CA ALA A 73 -8.31 -5.92 16.65
C ALA A 73 -8.25 -5.39 15.22
N GLU A 74 -8.63 -4.13 15.03
CA GLU A 74 -8.60 -3.54 13.71
C GLU A 74 -7.16 -3.36 13.23
N ILE A 75 -6.27 -2.95 14.11
CA ILE A 75 -4.88 -2.81 13.75
C ILE A 75 -4.31 -4.18 13.37
N GLY A 76 -4.64 -5.21 14.12
CA GLY A 76 -4.17 -6.56 13.79
C GLY A 76 -4.68 -7.03 12.45
N GLN A 77 -5.94 -6.70 12.12
CA GLN A 77 -6.50 -7.06 10.87
C GLN A 77 -5.78 -6.35 9.73
N ALA A 78 -5.48 -5.07 9.90
CA ALA A 78 -4.78 -4.30 8.90
C ALA A 78 -3.35 -4.84 8.70
N GLN A 79 -2.71 -5.22 9.79
CA GLN A 79 -1.36 -5.75 9.71
C GLN A 79 -1.33 -7.08 8.96
N ARG A 80 -2.30 -7.94 9.21
CA ARG A 80 -2.35 -9.21 8.51
C ARG A 80 -2.62 -8.99 7.03
N ALA A 81 -3.50 -8.05 6.70
CA ALA A 81 -3.81 -7.76 5.31
C ALA A 81 -2.57 -7.22 4.59
N ALA A 82 -1.79 -6.38 5.27
CA ALA A 82 -0.60 -5.83 4.67
C ALA A 82 0.44 -6.94 4.44
N ARG A 83 0.58 -7.83 5.41
CA ARG A 83 1.52 -8.90 5.29
C ARG A 83 1.15 -9.82 4.14
N ASP A 84 -0.13 -10.13 4.00
CA ASP A 84 -0.59 -11.01 2.93
C ASP A 84 -0.35 -10.37 1.58
N TRP A 85 -0.59 -9.07 1.48
CA TRP A 85 -0.37 -8.37 0.22
C TRP A 85 1.10 -8.38 -0.14
N LEU A 86 1.97 -8.16 0.84
CA LEU A 86 3.40 -8.14 0.59
C LEU A 86 3.91 -9.51 0.15
N LYS A 87 3.33 -10.56 0.69
CA LYS A 87 3.74 -11.88 0.28
C LYS A 87 3.31 -12.15 -1.15
N ALA A 88 2.14 -11.69 -1.54
CA ALA A 88 1.64 -11.91 -2.89
C ALA A 88 2.29 -10.98 -3.89
N ASN A 89 2.92 -9.91 -3.43
CA ASN A 89 3.52 -8.93 -4.31
C ASN A 89 4.94 -8.59 -3.86
N PRO A 90 5.84 -9.51 -4.00
CA PRO A 90 7.20 -9.29 -3.49
C PRO A 90 7.87 -8.15 -4.21
N ALA A 91 8.72 -7.47 -3.50
CA ALA A 91 9.43 -6.35 -4.08
C ALA A 91 10.35 -6.85 -5.17
N PRO A 92 10.61 -6.07 -6.15
CA PRO A 92 11.50 -6.48 -7.23
C PRO A 92 12.87 -6.73 -6.65
N ALA A 93 13.56 -7.64 -7.22
CA ALA A 93 14.88 -8.00 -6.77
C ALA A 93 15.70 -6.79 -6.92
N ALA A 94 16.10 -6.26 -5.90
CA ALA A 94 16.82 -5.10 -5.97
C ALA A 94 18.23 -5.28 -6.07
N PRO A 95 18.77 -4.58 -6.78
CA PRO A 95 20.16 -4.67 -6.96
C PRO A 95 20.79 -4.30 -5.73
N VAL A 96 20.08 -3.76 -4.85
CA VAL A 96 20.63 -3.41 -3.69
C VAL A 96 21.33 -4.46 -3.12
N MET A 97 21.00 -5.56 -3.33
CA MET A 97 21.66 -6.52 -2.77
C MET A 97 22.97 -6.49 -3.02
N MET A 98 23.34 -5.88 -3.97
CA MET A 98 24.61 -5.93 -4.24
C MET A 98 25.31 -5.20 -3.31
N PHE A 99 24.77 -4.37 -2.65
CA PHE A 99 25.49 -3.68 -1.85
C PHE A 99 25.95 -4.30 -0.76
N ARG A 100 25.43 -5.27 -0.45
CA ARG A 100 25.90 -5.82 0.56
C ARG A 100 27.11 -6.40 0.31
N ALA A 101 27.29 -6.76 -0.78
CA ALA A 101 28.50 -7.38 -1.09
C ALA A 101 29.48 -6.35 -0.85
N ALA A 102 29.16 -5.23 -1.12
CA ALA A 102 30.14 -4.23 -0.96
C ALA A 102 30.51 -4.14 0.45
N ALA A 103 29.69 -4.51 1.25
CA ALA A 103 30.08 -4.40 2.62
C ALA A 103 31.09 -5.44 2.93
#